data_0ba0cc686ec860ae53ab043b6611501a
#
_entry.id   0ba0cc686ec860ae53ab043b6611501a
#
_cell.length_a   1.000
_cell.length_b   1.000
_cell.length_c   1.000
_cell.angle_alpha   90.00
_cell.angle_beta   90.00
_cell.angle_gamma   90.00
#
_symmetry.space_group_name_H-M   'P 1'
#
loop_
_entity.id
_entity.type
_entity.pdbx_description
1 polymer ?
#
loop_
_entity_poly.entity_id
_entity_poly.type
_entity_poly.pdbx_seq_one_letter_code
_entity_poly.pdbx_strand_id
1 'polypeptide(L)'
;MRMACRLALKAAGRTTPNPLVGAVLVRGGKVIATGYHKAAGTDHAEIVALKRAGRKARGATLYVNLEPCSHFGRTPPCSRALIRAGVKAVFAGMRDPNRLVSGSGFRELRRAGIAVYAGLLEDECRALNEAFIKYVSRGLPFVILKLAASLDGKIATGSGDSHWISGEDSRKIVHRLRNQVDAVLVGSGTVIADDPQLTCRIAGGRNPWRVVLDRRLRIAPSAQLFRLRDPEKTLVVTSHRSPAAGVRALEARGAKVLRLAERSGKIPWRAVLKGLGRRGIQSVMIEGGAATAACALKDKAVDKVLFFYAPKIIGGDGRVMIAGLGIKSVQQSLSVKRLEVTRAGSDVVVSGYL
;
A
#
# COMPACT_ATOMS: atom_id res chain seq x y z
N MET A 1 -19.20 -13.28 -1.22
CA MET A 1 -17.83 -12.74 -1.46
C MET A 1 -17.73 -11.27 -1.08
N ARG A 2 -18.54 -10.33 -1.56
CA ARG A 2 -18.44 -8.88 -1.16
C ARG A 2 -18.39 -8.65 0.36
N MET A 3 -19.13 -9.46 1.15
CA MET A 3 -19.03 -9.40 2.61
C MET A 3 -17.63 -9.81 3.10
N ALA A 4 -17.02 -10.85 2.54
CA ALA A 4 -15.66 -11.25 2.89
C ALA A 4 -14.63 -10.14 2.59
N CYS A 5 -14.73 -9.50 1.41
CA CYS A 5 -13.87 -8.36 1.05
C CYS A 5 -14.06 -7.18 2.03
N ARG A 6 -15.29 -6.82 2.39
CA ARG A 6 -15.55 -5.76 3.39
C ARG A 6 -15.01 -6.09 4.77
N LEU A 7 -15.06 -7.36 5.18
CA LEU A 7 -14.46 -7.80 6.45
C LEU A 7 -12.94 -7.69 6.42
N ALA A 8 -12.30 -8.11 5.31
CA ALA A 8 -10.85 -8.00 5.12
C ALA A 8 -10.36 -6.54 5.25
N LEU A 9 -11.09 -5.58 4.68
CA LEU A 9 -10.77 -4.14 4.76
C LEU A 9 -10.71 -3.58 6.19
N LYS A 10 -11.39 -4.21 7.18
CA LYS A 10 -11.31 -3.78 8.59
C LYS A 10 -9.89 -3.86 9.16
N ALA A 11 -9.03 -4.68 8.56
CA ALA A 11 -7.64 -4.84 8.97
C ALA A 11 -6.64 -4.08 8.08
N ALA A 12 -7.12 -3.22 7.17
CA ALA A 12 -6.25 -2.48 6.26
C ALA A 12 -5.14 -1.73 7.01
N GLY A 13 -3.89 -1.93 6.57
CA GLY A 13 -2.69 -1.37 7.19
C GLY A 13 -2.18 -2.10 8.45
N ARG A 14 -2.79 -3.22 8.86
CA ARG A 14 -2.41 -3.94 10.10
C ARG A 14 -1.90 -5.35 9.88
N THR A 15 -2.08 -5.90 8.68
CA THR A 15 -1.78 -7.31 8.39
C THR A 15 -0.38 -7.57 7.85
N THR A 16 0.34 -6.55 7.37
CA THR A 16 1.70 -6.73 6.82
C THR A 16 2.59 -7.56 7.74
N PRO A 17 3.25 -8.64 7.26
CA PRO A 17 3.43 -8.99 5.85
C PRO A 17 2.30 -9.86 5.24
N ASN A 18 1.26 -10.19 5.97
CA ASN A 18 0.16 -11.05 5.54
C ASN A 18 -0.85 -10.29 4.66
N PRO A 19 -1.60 -11.01 3.79
CA PRO A 19 -2.66 -10.41 2.99
C PRO A 19 -3.87 -9.99 3.85
N LEU A 20 -4.73 -9.17 3.27
CA LEU A 20 -6.06 -8.86 3.77
C LEU A 20 -6.99 -10.03 3.46
N VAL A 21 -7.46 -10.72 4.50
CA VAL A 21 -8.36 -11.88 4.34
C VAL A 21 -9.60 -11.72 5.19
N GLY A 22 -10.75 -12.00 4.59
CA GLY A 22 -12.04 -12.11 5.24
C GLY A 22 -12.75 -13.39 4.83
N ALA A 23 -13.47 -13.96 5.77
CA ALA A 23 -14.13 -15.25 5.63
C ALA A 23 -15.60 -15.18 6.11
N VAL A 24 -16.50 -15.83 5.39
CA VAL A 24 -17.93 -15.91 5.71
C VAL A 24 -18.39 -17.35 5.57
N LEU A 25 -18.94 -17.93 6.63
CA LEU A 25 -19.56 -19.26 6.62
C LEU A 25 -21.06 -19.12 6.45
N VAL A 26 -21.62 -19.85 5.49
CA VAL A 26 -23.05 -19.87 5.14
C VAL A 26 -23.59 -21.30 5.23
N ARG A 27 -24.75 -21.49 5.83
CA ARG A 27 -25.46 -22.77 5.87
C ARG A 27 -26.97 -22.53 5.71
N GLY A 28 -27.63 -23.31 4.83
CA GLY A 28 -29.06 -23.12 4.55
C GLY A 28 -29.39 -21.68 4.08
N GLY A 29 -28.57 -21.07 3.24
CA GLY A 29 -28.73 -19.68 2.78
C GLY A 29 -28.46 -18.59 3.82
N LYS A 30 -28.19 -18.93 5.09
CA LYS A 30 -27.97 -17.98 6.18
C LYS A 30 -26.48 -17.86 6.54
N VAL A 31 -26.00 -16.65 6.81
CA VAL A 31 -24.67 -16.43 7.38
C VAL A 31 -24.65 -16.91 8.82
N ILE A 32 -23.82 -17.89 9.12
CA ILE A 32 -23.71 -18.48 10.47
C ILE A 32 -22.52 -17.95 11.24
N ALA A 33 -21.44 -17.52 10.56
CA ALA A 33 -20.27 -16.89 11.18
C ALA A 33 -19.47 -16.10 10.17
N THR A 34 -18.67 -15.17 10.69
CA THR A 34 -17.74 -14.35 9.91
C THR A 34 -16.41 -14.24 10.63
N GLY A 35 -15.33 -14.02 9.88
CA GLY A 35 -14.01 -13.77 10.40
C GLY A 35 -13.20 -12.86 9.50
N TYR A 36 -12.18 -12.24 10.03
CA TYR A 36 -11.14 -11.55 9.25
C TYR A 36 -9.81 -11.65 9.98
N HIS A 37 -8.73 -11.64 9.22
CA HIS A 37 -7.38 -11.63 9.76
C HIS A 37 -7.06 -10.23 10.31
N LYS A 38 -6.85 -10.10 11.63
CA LYS A 38 -6.73 -8.79 12.28
C LYS A 38 -5.33 -8.18 12.14
N ALA A 39 -4.31 -8.99 12.31
CA ALA A 39 -2.90 -8.59 12.29
C ALA A 39 -1.98 -9.79 12.11
N ALA A 40 -0.75 -9.58 11.65
CA ALA A 40 0.26 -10.62 11.56
C ALA A 40 0.48 -11.32 12.92
N GLY A 41 0.48 -12.67 12.92
CA GLY A 41 0.62 -13.48 14.14
C GLY A 41 -0.68 -13.80 14.87
N THR A 42 -1.84 -13.25 14.43
CA THR A 42 -3.15 -13.63 14.95
C THR A 42 -3.80 -14.73 14.08
N ASP A 43 -4.95 -15.25 14.53
CA ASP A 43 -5.72 -16.23 13.75
C ASP A 43 -6.06 -15.72 12.35
N HIS A 44 -6.01 -16.61 11.36
CA HIS A 44 -6.49 -16.34 10.01
C HIS A 44 -8.01 -16.20 9.98
N ALA A 45 -8.54 -15.55 8.96
CA ALA A 45 -9.96 -15.25 8.82
C ALA A 45 -10.85 -16.50 8.93
N GLU A 46 -10.41 -17.61 8.30
CA GLU A 46 -11.09 -18.89 8.29
C GLU A 46 -11.16 -19.47 9.71
N ILE A 47 -10.06 -19.41 10.45
CA ILE A 47 -9.99 -19.91 11.83
C ILE A 47 -10.92 -19.11 12.74
N VAL A 48 -10.93 -17.77 12.59
CA VAL A 48 -11.86 -16.90 13.34
C VAL A 48 -13.31 -17.26 13.04
N ALA A 49 -13.64 -17.48 11.76
CA ALA A 49 -15.00 -17.87 11.34
C ALA A 49 -15.38 -19.27 11.88
N LEU A 50 -14.46 -20.24 11.81
CA LEU A 50 -14.69 -21.60 12.30
C LEU A 50 -14.90 -21.63 13.83
N LYS A 51 -14.06 -20.92 14.61
CA LYS A 51 -14.21 -20.81 16.08
C LYS A 51 -15.59 -20.25 16.45
N ARG A 52 -16.08 -19.24 15.71
CA ARG A 52 -17.39 -18.64 15.94
C ARG A 52 -18.56 -19.54 15.54
N ALA A 53 -18.39 -20.31 14.46
CA ALA A 53 -19.43 -21.22 14.00
C ALA A 53 -19.57 -22.47 14.89
N GLY A 54 -18.47 -22.92 15.49
CA GLY A 54 -18.40 -24.17 16.26
C GLY A 54 -18.92 -25.35 15.44
N ARG A 55 -19.74 -26.20 16.03
CA ARG A 55 -20.34 -27.37 15.35
C ARG A 55 -21.21 -27.03 14.14
N LYS A 56 -21.72 -25.79 14.04
CA LYS A 56 -22.53 -25.34 12.89
C LYS A 56 -21.72 -25.24 11.59
N ALA A 57 -20.37 -25.24 11.66
CA ALA A 57 -19.51 -25.22 10.48
C ALA A 57 -19.64 -26.50 9.61
N ARG A 58 -20.02 -27.63 10.21
CA ARG A 58 -20.23 -28.88 9.45
C ARG A 58 -21.33 -28.71 8.40
N GLY A 59 -21.00 -29.04 7.15
CA GLY A 59 -21.89 -28.88 5.99
C GLY A 59 -22.09 -27.45 5.52
N ALA A 60 -21.39 -26.46 6.11
CA ALA A 60 -21.43 -25.08 5.66
C ALA A 60 -20.60 -24.84 4.40
N THR A 61 -20.88 -23.74 3.70
CA THR A 61 -20.09 -23.22 2.60
C THR A 61 -19.26 -22.02 3.10
N LEU A 62 -17.96 -22.04 2.82
CA LEU A 62 -17.05 -20.92 3.10
C LEU A 62 -16.92 -20.01 1.88
N TYR A 63 -17.03 -18.71 2.08
CA TYR A 63 -16.62 -17.67 1.13
C TYR A 63 -15.41 -16.95 1.70
N VAL A 64 -14.29 -16.93 0.97
CA VAL A 64 -13.03 -16.32 1.37
C VAL A 64 -12.39 -15.62 0.18
N ASN A 65 -11.86 -14.41 0.36
CA ASN A 65 -11.30 -13.64 -0.75
C ASN A 65 -9.95 -14.12 -1.28
N LEU A 66 -9.30 -15.07 -0.56
CA LEU A 66 -8.01 -15.64 -0.94
C LEU A 66 -8.03 -17.16 -0.69
N GLU A 67 -7.24 -17.93 -1.46
CA GLU A 67 -7.03 -19.37 -1.27
C GLU A 67 -6.62 -19.68 0.18
N PRO A 68 -7.29 -20.62 0.87
CA PRO A 68 -6.89 -21.08 2.21
C PRO A 68 -5.48 -21.67 2.20
N CYS A 69 -4.64 -21.26 3.13
CA CYS A 69 -3.26 -21.72 3.22
C CYS A 69 -3.16 -23.23 3.55
N SER A 70 -2.14 -23.88 2.97
CA SER A 70 -1.84 -25.33 3.16
C SER A 70 -0.48 -25.60 3.79
N HIS A 71 0.32 -24.57 4.04
CA HIS A 71 1.63 -24.72 4.68
C HIS A 71 1.57 -24.37 6.16
N PHE A 72 2.45 -24.97 6.95
CA PHE A 72 2.69 -24.56 8.32
C PHE A 72 3.50 -23.27 8.33
N GLY A 73 2.88 -22.21 8.82
CA GLY A 73 3.54 -20.96 9.13
C GLY A 73 3.62 -20.78 10.65
N ARG A 74 3.26 -19.59 11.12
CA ARG A 74 3.09 -19.32 12.57
C ARG A 74 1.83 -19.99 13.14
N THR A 75 0.90 -20.37 12.28
CA THR A 75 -0.35 -21.07 12.60
C THR A 75 -0.50 -22.31 11.73
N PRO A 76 -1.26 -23.35 12.19
CA PRO A 76 -1.56 -24.50 11.36
C PRO A 76 -2.34 -24.12 10.09
N PRO A 77 -2.22 -24.93 9.01
CA PRO A 77 -2.91 -24.68 7.74
C PRO A 77 -4.42 -24.54 7.86
N CYS A 78 -4.99 -23.50 7.23
CA CYS A 78 -6.44 -23.28 7.20
C CYS A 78 -7.19 -24.40 6.45
N SER A 79 -6.61 -24.95 5.38
CA SER A 79 -7.16 -26.10 4.65
C SER A 79 -7.46 -27.28 5.58
N ARG A 80 -6.54 -27.65 6.45
CA ARG A 80 -6.74 -28.73 7.43
C ARG A 80 -7.80 -28.42 8.47
N ALA A 81 -7.91 -27.17 8.90
CA ALA A 81 -8.95 -26.76 9.83
C ALA A 81 -10.34 -26.84 9.18
N LEU A 82 -10.48 -26.44 7.92
CA LEU A 82 -11.71 -26.56 7.15
C LEU A 82 -12.12 -28.01 6.94
N ILE A 83 -11.17 -28.89 6.63
CA ILE A 83 -11.40 -30.34 6.49
C ILE A 83 -11.92 -30.93 7.81
N ARG A 84 -11.23 -30.68 8.92
CA ARG A 84 -11.66 -31.15 10.25
C ARG A 84 -13.04 -30.65 10.67
N ALA A 85 -13.36 -29.42 10.29
CA ALA A 85 -14.67 -28.82 10.57
C ALA A 85 -15.80 -29.40 9.71
N GLY A 86 -15.50 -30.19 8.66
CA GLY A 86 -16.46 -30.80 7.76
C GLY A 86 -17.20 -29.77 6.90
N VAL A 87 -16.52 -28.73 6.42
CA VAL A 87 -17.06 -27.75 5.49
C VAL A 87 -17.39 -28.44 4.17
N LYS A 88 -18.58 -28.15 3.59
CA LYS A 88 -19.05 -28.79 2.36
C LYS A 88 -18.41 -28.22 1.09
N ALA A 89 -18.23 -26.89 1.05
CA ALA A 89 -17.72 -26.19 -0.14
C ALA A 89 -16.94 -24.95 0.25
N VAL A 90 -16.00 -24.55 -0.61
CA VAL A 90 -15.20 -23.33 -0.50
C VAL A 90 -15.29 -22.55 -1.79
N PHE A 91 -15.77 -21.31 -1.70
CA PHE A 91 -15.69 -20.31 -2.76
C PHE A 91 -14.56 -19.34 -2.43
N ALA A 92 -13.49 -19.37 -3.21
CA ALA A 92 -12.37 -18.47 -3.08
C ALA A 92 -12.40 -17.37 -4.15
N GLY A 93 -12.05 -16.13 -3.75
CA GLY A 93 -11.97 -15.01 -4.69
C GLY A 93 -10.82 -15.17 -5.66
N MET A 94 -9.64 -15.47 -5.16
CA MET A 94 -8.44 -15.63 -5.99
C MET A 94 -7.55 -16.76 -5.47
N ARG A 95 -6.69 -17.28 -6.36
CA ARG A 95 -5.59 -18.17 -5.99
C ARG A 95 -4.50 -17.37 -5.26
N ASP A 96 -3.83 -17.99 -4.31
CA ASP A 96 -2.69 -17.35 -3.65
C ASP A 96 -1.53 -17.15 -4.66
N PRO A 97 -1.04 -15.91 -4.84
CA PRO A 97 0.09 -15.64 -5.74
C PRO A 97 1.43 -16.13 -5.18
N ASN A 98 1.48 -16.49 -3.90
CA ASN A 98 2.68 -17.05 -3.29
C ASN A 98 2.96 -18.45 -3.85
N ARG A 99 4.11 -18.63 -4.49
CA ARG A 99 4.52 -19.90 -5.10
C ARG A 99 4.53 -21.09 -4.14
N LEU A 100 4.73 -20.83 -2.85
CA LEU A 100 4.70 -21.87 -1.80
C LEU A 100 3.28 -22.39 -1.52
N VAL A 101 2.26 -21.64 -1.83
CA VAL A 101 0.84 -21.98 -1.63
C VAL A 101 0.18 -22.35 -2.93
N SER A 102 0.17 -21.46 -3.86
CA SER A 102 -0.41 -21.47 -5.22
C SER A 102 -1.12 -22.75 -5.66
N GLY A 103 -2.39 -22.92 -5.31
CA GLY A 103 -3.22 -24.06 -5.66
C GLY A 103 -3.05 -25.29 -4.77
N SER A 104 -2.13 -25.32 -3.81
CA SER A 104 -1.93 -26.45 -2.91
C SER A 104 -3.05 -26.57 -1.89
N GLY A 105 -3.57 -25.45 -1.38
CA GLY A 105 -4.73 -25.41 -0.52
C GLY A 105 -5.99 -25.95 -1.22
N PHE A 106 -6.20 -25.55 -2.46
CA PHE A 106 -7.30 -26.06 -3.27
C PHE A 106 -7.20 -27.57 -3.53
N ARG A 107 -5.97 -28.05 -3.83
CA ARG A 107 -5.75 -29.51 -4.02
C ARG A 107 -6.03 -30.31 -2.75
N GLU A 108 -5.57 -29.83 -1.59
CA GLU A 108 -5.77 -30.50 -0.30
C GLU A 108 -7.27 -30.57 0.05
N LEU A 109 -8.02 -29.48 -0.13
CA LEU A 109 -9.45 -29.44 0.09
C LEU A 109 -10.23 -30.41 -0.85
N ARG A 110 -9.90 -30.42 -2.15
CA ARG A 110 -10.54 -31.32 -3.13
C ARG A 110 -10.25 -32.79 -2.83
N ARG A 111 -9.03 -33.14 -2.44
CA ARG A 111 -8.68 -34.52 -2.04
C ARG A 111 -9.46 -35.00 -0.83
N ALA A 112 -9.86 -34.07 0.05
CA ALA A 112 -10.72 -34.35 1.19
C ALA A 112 -12.21 -34.35 0.89
N GLY A 113 -12.62 -34.28 -0.39
CA GLY A 113 -14.02 -34.29 -0.85
C GLY A 113 -14.74 -32.97 -0.73
N ILE A 114 -14.03 -31.86 -0.45
CA ILE A 114 -14.64 -30.52 -0.38
C ILE A 114 -14.71 -29.93 -1.79
N ALA A 115 -15.91 -29.46 -2.20
CA ALA A 115 -16.09 -28.76 -3.45
C ALA A 115 -15.38 -27.38 -3.42
N VAL A 116 -14.53 -27.08 -4.42
CA VAL A 116 -13.75 -25.83 -4.44
C VAL A 116 -13.97 -25.08 -5.74
N TYR A 117 -14.44 -23.86 -5.62
CA TYR A 117 -14.69 -22.89 -6.69
C TYR A 117 -13.79 -21.67 -6.49
N ALA A 118 -13.04 -21.28 -7.51
CA ALA A 118 -12.13 -20.12 -7.48
C ALA A 118 -12.55 -19.08 -8.52
N GLY A 119 -12.18 -17.82 -8.31
CA GLY A 119 -12.42 -16.73 -9.25
C GLY A 119 -13.68 -15.90 -8.97
N LEU A 120 -14.39 -16.15 -7.86
CA LEU A 120 -15.59 -15.38 -7.53
C LEU A 120 -15.21 -13.93 -7.10
N LEU A 121 -15.52 -12.94 -7.93
CA LEU A 121 -15.11 -11.53 -7.79
C LEU A 121 -13.57 -11.40 -7.72
N GLU A 122 -12.88 -12.07 -8.63
CA GLU A 122 -11.42 -12.15 -8.61
C GLU A 122 -10.77 -10.76 -8.69
N ASP A 123 -11.24 -9.89 -9.58
CA ASP A 123 -10.69 -8.55 -9.75
C ASP A 123 -10.79 -7.70 -8.47
N GLU A 124 -11.95 -7.76 -7.78
CA GLU A 124 -12.15 -7.07 -6.49
C GLU A 124 -11.21 -7.65 -5.40
N CYS A 125 -11.05 -8.97 -5.36
CA CYS A 125 -10.17 -9.64 -4.41
C CYS A 125 -8.68 -9.33 -4.67
N ARG A 126 -8.28 -9.24 -5.93
CA ARG A 126 -6.93 -8.86 -6.35
C ARG A 126 -6.63 -7.39 -6.03
N ALA A 127 -7.56 -6.47 -6.32
CA ALA A 127 -7.43 -5.06 -6.00
C ALA A 127 -7.26 -4.82 -4.49
N LEU A 128 -7.93 -5.63 -3.66
CA LEU A 128 -7.78 -5.59 -2.22
C LEU A 128 -6.36 -5.96 -1.74
N ASN A 129 -5.66 -6.84 -2.47
CA ASN A 129 -4.39 -7.42 -2.09
C ASN A 129 -3.23 -7.06 -3.05
N GLU A 130 -3.35 -5.97 -3.85
CA GLU A 130 -2.37 -5.61 -4.88
C GLU A 130 -0.95 -5.43 -4.33
N ALA A 131 -0.81 -4.88 -3.12
CA ALA A 131 0.49 -4.74 -2.45
C ALA A 131 1.10 -6.11 -2.09
N PHE A 132 0.32 -6.99 -1.48
CA PHE A 132 0.74 -8.34 -1.16
C PHE A 132 1.11 -9.13 -2.42
N ILE A 133 0.27 -9.07 -3.47
CA ILE A 133 0.51 -9.76 -4.75
C ILE A 133 1.84 -9.34 -5.35
N LYS A 134 2.10 -8.02 -5.47
CA LYS A 134 3.36 -7.53 -6.04
C LYS A 134 4.56 -7.93 -5.17
N TYR A 135 4.44 -7.83 -3.87
CA TYR A 135 5.53 -8.16 -2.95
C TYR A 135 5.91 -9.64 -3.02
N VAL A 136 4.96 -10.57 -2.92
CA VAL A 136 5.27 -12.01 -2.94
C VAL A 136 5.74 -12.51 -4.31
N SER A 137 5.29 -11.86 -5.39
CA SER A 137 5.66 -12.25 -6.75
C SER A 137 6.98 -11.64 -7.24
N ARG A 138 7.33 -10.42 -6.77
CA ARG A 138 8.48 -9.64 -7.29
C ARG A 138 9.49 -9.20 -6.22
N GLY A 139 9.17 -9.35 -4.93
CA GLY A 139 9.99 -8.84 -3.83
C GLY A 139 10.06 -7.31 -3.76
N LEU A 140 9.12 -6.61 -4.39
CA LEU A 140 9.08 -5.15 -4.49
C LEU A 140 7.77 -4.61 -3.90
N PRO A 141 7.80 -3.43 -3.25
CA PRO A 141 6.59 -2.76 -2.81
C PRO A 141 5.68 -2.34 -3.98
N PHE A 142 4.38 -2.28 -3.72
CA PHE A 142 3.42 -1.63 -4.58
C PHE A 142 3.50 -0.11 -4.37
N VAL A 143 3.59 0.65 -5.45
CA VAL A 143 3.85 2.09 -5.41
C VAL A 143 2.65 2.88 -5.90
N ILE A 144 2.11 3.70 -5.02
CA ILE A 144 1.05 4.67 -5.32
C ILE A 144 1.69 6.05 -5.44
N LEU A 145 1.53 6.72 -6.58
CA LEU A 145 1.87 8.13 -6.73
C LEU A 145 0.63 8.97 -6.40
N LYS A 146 0.63 9.58 -5.22
CA LYS A 146 -0.43 10.49 -4.79
C LYS A 146 0.02 11.94 -4.95
N LEU A 147 -0.74 12.72 -5.71
CA LEU A 147 -0.52 14.16 -5.84
C LEU A 147 -1.82 14.92 -5.58
N ALA A 148 -1.70 16.16 -5.13
CA ALA A 148 -2.83 17.09 -5.03
C ALA A 148 -2.46 18.39 -5.75
N ALA A 149 -3.33 18.85 -6.63
CA ALA A 149 -3.09 19.99 -7.49
C ALA A 149 -4.35 20.85 -7.68
N SER A 150 -4.18 22.06 -8.18
CA SER A 150 -5.25 22.85 -8.77
C SER A 150 -5.80 22.16 -10.02
N LEU A 151 -6.93 22.63 -10.55
CA LEU A 151 -7.56 22.07 -11.75
C LEU A 151 -6.64 22.16 -12.98
N ASP A 152 -5.80 23.18 -13.04
CA ASP A 152 -4.76 23.39 -14.07
C ASP A 152 -3.40 22.72 -13.73
N GLY A 153 -3.37 21.80 -12.74
CA GLY A 153 -2.23 20.91 -12.46
C GLY A 153 -1.07 21.54 -11.70
N LYS A 154 -1.32 22.54 -10.85
CA LYS A 154 -0.29 23.21 -10.04
C LYS A 154 -0.33 22.75 -8.59
N ILE A 155 0.86 22.54 -7.99
CA ILE A 155 1.03 22.12 -6.59
C ILE A 155 1.46 23.27 -5.66
N ALA A 156 1.73 24.45 -6.20
CA ALA A 156 2.03 25.67 -5.48
C ALA A 156 1.95 26.86 -6.45
N THR A 157 1.84 28.07 -5.90
CA THR A 157 2.03 29.33 -6.66
C THR A 157 3.49 29.49 -7.08
N GLY A 158 3.79 30.49 -7.91
CA GLY A 158 5.17 30.85 -8.27
C GLY A 158 6.03 31.20 -7.06
N SER A 159 5.47 31.88 -6.05
CA SER A 159 6.13 32.19 -4.77
C SER A 159 6.34 30.98 -3.88
N GLY A 160 5.66 29.84 -4.15
CA GLY A 160 5.78 28.61 -3.39
C GLY A 160 4.69 28.36 -2.36
N ASP A 161 3.66 29.23 -2.27
CA ASP A 161 2.52 28.95 -1.40
C ASP A 161 1.72 27.75 -1.92
N SER A 162 1.48 26.78 -1.02
CA SER A 162 0.78 25.52 -1.30
C SER A 162 -0.33 25.22 -0.29
N HIS A 163 -0.58 26.07 0.71
CA HIS A 163 -1.50 25.84 1.83
C HIS A 163 -2.80 26.60 1.71
N TRP A 164 -3.95 25.96 1.46
CA TRP A 164 -4.23 24.55 1.17
C TRP A 164 -4.78 24.47 -0.25
N ILE A 165 -4.17 23.67 -1.11
CA ILE A 165 -4.71 23.45 -2.45
C ILE A 165 -5.97 22.60 -2.34
N SER A 166 -5.86 21.38 -1.78
CA SER A 166 -6.98 20.44 -1.67
C SER A 166 -7.84 20.69 -0.44
N GLY A 167 -9.12 20.33 -0.55
CA GLY A 167 -10.12 20.45 0.50
C GLY A 167 -9.90 19.49 1.69
N GLU A 168 -10.70 19.68 2.75
CA GLU A 168 -10.59 18.90 3.99
C GLU A 168 -10.90 17.41 3.77
N ASP A 169 -11.91 17.09 2.96
CA ASP A 169 -12.29 15.70 2.69
C ASP A 169 -11.20 14.94 1.94
N SER A 170 -10.50 15.60 1.01
CA SER A 170 -9.31 15.05 0.38
C SER A 170 -8.20 14.76 1.38
N ARG A 171 -7.94 15.66 2.34
CA ARG A 171 -6.96 15.45 3.39
C ARG A 171 -7.36 14.29 4.32
N LYS A 172 -8.64 14.11 4.63
CA LYS A 172 -9.15 12.95 5.38
C LYS A 172 -8.87 11.63 4.64
N ILE A 173 -9.08 11.61 3.31
CA ILE A 173 -8.75 10.44 2.49
C ILE A 173 -7.24 10.16 2.54
N VAL A 174 -6.39 11.17 2.40
CA VAL A 174 -4.93 11.00 2.50
C VAL A 174 -4.50 10.42 3.85
N HIS A 175 -5.09 10.86 4.96
CA HIS A 175 -4.80 10.30 6.27
C HIS A 175 -5.27 8.84 6.41
N ARG A 176 -6.40 8.46 5.79
CA ARG A 176 -6.81 7.04 5.71
C ARG A 176 -5.82 6.21 4.91
N LEU A 177 -5.32 6.73 3.79
CA LEU A 177 -4.28 6.06 2.99
C LEU A 177 -2.98 5.91 3.77
N ARG A 178 -2.52 6.94 4.50
CA ARG A 178 -1.36 6.85 5.39
C ARG A 178 -1.50 5.78 6.46
N ASN A 179 -2.73 5.57 6.97
CA ASN A 179 -3.01 4.48 7.89
C ASN A 179 -2.90 3.10 7.24
N GLN A 180 -3.12 3.00 5.92
CA GLN A 180 -3.18 1.73 5.19
C GLN A 180 -1.83 1.32 4.59
N VAL A 181 -1.08 2.27 4.02
CA VAL A 181 0.23 1.98 3.41
C VAL A 181 1.30 1.70 4.45
N ASP A 182 2.31 0.91 4.10
CA ASP A 182 3.44 0.65 5.00
C ASP A 182 4.38 1.85 5.08
N ALA A 183 4.55 2.60 3.99
CA ALA A 183 5.43 3.76 3.96
C ALA A 183 4.85 4.93 3.15
N VAL A 184 5.13 6.14 3.61
CA VAL A 184 4.99 7.38 2.86
C VAL A 184 6.39 7.85 2.45
N LEU A 185 6.56 8.21 1.18
CA LEU A 185 7.84 8.61 0.61
C LEU A 185 7.76 10.01 0.01
N VAL A 186 8.74 10.85 0.35
CA VAL A 186 8.93 12.19 -0.22
C VAL A 186 10.38 12.42 -0.63
N GLY A 187 10.61 13.39 -1.50
CA GLY A 187 11.96 13.89 -1.78
C GLY A 187 12.42 14.90 -0.73
N SER A 188 13.73 15.11 -0.60
CA SER A 188 14.31 16.11 0.31
C SER A 188 13.79 17.54 0.05
N GLY A 189 13.46 17.88 -1.20
CA GLY A 189 12.87 19.17 -1.54
C GLY A 189 11.56 19.45 -0.82
N THR A 190 10.68 18.45 -0.68
CA THR A 190 9.43 18.55 0.09
C THR A 190 9.70 18.74 1.58
N VAL A 191 10.69 18.04 2.14
CA VAL A 191 11.06 18.20 3.56
C VAL A 191 11.59 19.59 3.83
N ILE A 192 12.44 20.12 2.95
CA ILE A 192 13.04 21.46 3.08
C ILE A 192 11.98 22.56 2.94
N ALA A 193 11.02 22.38 2.03
CA ALA A 193 9.99 23.39 1.77
C ALA A 193 8.88 23.41 2.84
N ASP A 194 8.40 22.24 3.26
CA ASP A 194 7.15 22.11 4.00
C ASP A 194 7.35 21.60 5.43
N ASP A 195 8.56 21.15 5.79
CA ASP A 195 8.92 20.48 7.07
C ASP A 195 7.81 19.53 7.58
N PRO A 196 7.38 18.53 6.77
CA PRO A 196 6.19 17.76 7.03
C PRO A 196 6.44 16.66 8.06
N GLN A 197 5.44 16.34 8.87
CA GLN A 197 5.50 15.20 9.80
C GLN A 197 5.30 13.83 9.12
N LEU A 198 4.57 13.77 8.01
CA LEU A 198 4.20 12.55 7.27
C LEU A 198 3.46 11.50 8.12
N THR A 199 2.78 11.93 9.18
CA THR A 199 2.05 11.09 10.13
C THR A 199 0.60 10.86 9.71
N CYS A 200 0.01 9.80 10.24
CA CYS A 200 -1.43 9.59 10.21
C CYS A 200 -2.09 10.35 11.38
N ARG A 201 -3.11 11.18 11.08
CA ARG A 201 -3.81 12.01 12.07
C ARG A 201 -5.29 11.65 12.21
N ILE A 202 -5.61 10.35 12.15
CA ILE A 202 -6.95 9.83 12.47
C ILE A 202 -6.92 9.11 13.82
N ALA A 203 -8.01 9.15 14.55
CA ALA A 203 -8.14 8.47 15.84
C ALA A 203 -7.90 6.97 15.71
N GLY A 204 -7.04 6.39 16.55
CA GLY A 204 -6.66 4.98 16.48
C GLY A 204 -5.86 4.58 15.24
N GLY A 205 -5.41 5.55 14.44
CA GLY A 205 -4.59 5.32 13.26
C GLY A 205 -3.15 4.92 13.62
N ARG A 206 -2.48 4.28 12.67
CA ARG A 206 -1.08 3.91 12.76
C ARG A 206 -0.23 4.82 11.87
N ASN A 207 0.95 5.21 12.34
CA ASN A 207 1.92 5.90 11.50
C ASN A 207 2.60 4.94 10.53
N PRO A 208 2.69 5.28 9.22
CA PRO A 208 3.55 4.58 8.27
C PRO A 208 5.02 4.85 8.54
N TRP A 209 5.92 4.09 7.91
CA TRP A 209 7.30 4.50 7.74
C TRP A 209 7.36 5.83 6.98
N ARG A 210 8.21 6.73 7.40
CA ARG A 210 8.52 7.99 6.71
C ARG A 210 9.81 7.81 5.93
N VAL A 211 9.72 7.77 4.62
CA VAL A 211 10.89 7.58 3.73
C VAL A 211 11.24 8.89 3.05
N VAL A 212 12.47 9.34 3.21
CA VAL A 212 12.96 10.55 2.55
C VAL A 212 14.06 10.19 1.56
N LEU A 213 13.86 10.53 0.28
CA LEU A 213 14.92 10.45 -0.72
C LEU A 213 15.79 11.70 -0.64
N ASP A 214 16.95 11.57 -0.02
CA ASP A 214 17.92 12.64 0.10
C ASP A 214 19.33 12.18 -0.29
N ARG A 215 19.57 12.19 -1.57
CA ARG A 215 20.82 11.72 -2.15
C ARG A 215 22.08 12.35 -1.56
N ARG A 216 22.01 13.61 -1.16
CA ARG A 216 23.14 14.43 -0.69
C ARG A 216 23.07 14.80 0.79
N LEU A 217 22.12 14.29 1.55
CA LEU A 217 21.85 14.65 2.95
C LEU A 217 21.70 16.17 3.15
N ARG A 218 20.76 16.80 2.43
CA ARG A 218 20.48 18.23 2.51
C ARG A 218 19.50 18.58 3.62
N ILE A 219 18.72 17.59 4.10
CA ILE A 219 17.76 17.80 5.17
C ILE A 219 18.47 18.02 6.50
N ALA A 220 18.01 19.02 7.24
CA ALA A 220 18.56 19.31 8.56
C ALA A 220 18.17 18.23 9.58
N PRO A 221 19.06 17.81 10.50
CA PRO A 221 18.71 16.91 11.60
C PRO A 221 17.69 17.50 12.58
N SER A 222 17.35 18.78 12.43
CA SER A 222 16.32 19.48 13.19
C SER A 222 14.92 19.41 12.59
N ALA A 223 14.73 18.78 11.40
CA ALA A 223 13.44 18.68 10.75
C ALA A 223 12.40 17.94 11.63
N GLN A 224 11.14 18.33 11.52
CA GLN A 224 10.04 17.81 12.36
C GLN A 224 9.93 16.28 12.35
N LEU A 225 10.18 15.65 11.20
CA LEU A 225 10.10 14.19 11.05
C LEU A 225 11.08 13.41 11.97
N PHE A 226 12.16 14.06 12.48
CA PHE A 226 13.09 13.45 13.45
C PHE A 226 12.75 13.76 14.92
N ARG A 227 11.76 14.62 15.17
CA ARG A 227 11.34 15.01 16.53
C ARG A 227 10.07 14.24 16.98
N LEU A 228 9.58 13.31 16.18
CA LEU A 228 8.40 12.51 16.48
C LEU A 228 8.69 11.45 17.54
N ARG A 229 7.62 10.89 18.16
CA ARG A 229 7.75 9.85 19.20
C ARG A 229 8.32 8.52 18.70
N ASP A 230 8.28 8.29 17.37
CA ASP A 230 8.74 7.07 16.69
C ASP A 230 9.78 7.41 15.60
N PRO A 231 10.94 8.06 15.96
CA PRO A 231 11.94 8.50 14.98
C PRO A 231 12.56 7.32 14.23
N GLU A 232 12.60 6.13 14.81
CA GLU A 232 13.07 4.88 14.23
C GLU A 232 12.25 4.42 13.02
N LYS A 233 11.03 4.95 12.84
CA LYS A 233 10.21 4.79 11.63
C LYS A 233 10.56 5.79 10.53
N THR A 234 11.57 6.62 10.70
CA THR A 234 12.09 7.51 9.66
C THR A 234 13.28 6.84 8.99
N LEU A 235 13.20 6.67 7.67
CA LEU A 235 14.25 6.09 6.83
C LEU A 235 14.72 7.11 5.81
N VAL A 236 15.97 7.54 5.91
CA VAL A 236 16.60 8.40 4.91
C VAL A 236 17.36 7.54 3.91
N VAL A 237 16.98 7.64 2.64
CA VAL A 237 17.66 6.96 1.53
C VAL A 237 18.65 7.93 0.91
N THR A 238 19.93 7.58 0.98
CA THR A 238 21.02 8.46 0.53
C THR A 238 22.06 7.70 -0.29
N SER A 239 22.98 8.44 -0.89
CA SER A 239 24.09 7.89 -1.65
C SER A 239 25.18 7.30 -0.74
N HIS A 240 25.89 6.29 -1.24
CA HIS A 240 27.14 5.84 -0.61
C HIS A 240 28.20 6.96 -0.52
N ARG A 241 28.10 7.98 -1.39
CA ARG A 241 29.01 9.15 -1.41
C ARG A 241 28.65 10.21 -0.39
N SER A 242 27.54 10.07 0.32
CA SER A 242 27.14 11.04 1.34
C SER A 242 28.10 11.04 2.53
N PRO A 243 28.38 12.23 3.12
CA PRO A 243 29.31 12.34 4.22
C PRO A 243 28.93 11.48 5.43
N ALA A 244 29.88 10.72 5.97
CA ALA A 244 29.63 9.85 7.12
C ALA A 244 29.18 10.65 8.37
N ALA A 245 29.66 11.88 8.55
CA ALA A 245 29.22 12.74 9.63
C ALA A 245 27.73 13.08 9.55
N GLY A 246 27.22 13.37 8.34
CA GLY A 246 25.78 13.62 8.12
C GLY A 246 24.94 12.38 8.40
N VAL A 247 25.43 11.19 8.03
CA VAL A 247 24.75 9.91 8.36
C VAL A 247 24.64 9.74 9.87
N ARG A 248 25.78 9.88 10.59
CA ARG A 248 25.79 9.78 12.07
C ARG A 248 24.87 10.79 12.75
N ALA A 249 24.80 12.02 12.22
CA ALA A 249 23.94 13.06 12.77
C ALA A 249 22.44 12.68 12.67
N LEU A 250 22.00 12.01 11.59
CA LEU A 250 20.64 11.54 11.43
C LEU A 250 20.37 10.30 12.31
N GLU A 251 21.32 9.37 12.39
CA GLU A 251 21.22 8.18 13.23
C GLU A 251 21.17 8.55 14.73
N ALA A 252 21.88 9.58 15.16
CA ALA A 252 21.83 10.14 16.51
C ALA A 252 20.43 10.71 16.85
N ARG A 253 19.61 11.04 15.84
CA ARG A 253 18.21 11.43 16.01
C ARG A 253 17.24 10.22 15.99
N GLY A 254 17.76 9.00 15.98
CA GLY A 254 16.97 7.76 15.91
C GLY A 254 16.52 7.35 14.50
N ALA A 255 16.84 8.14 13.47
CA ALA A 255 16.50 7.78 12.10
C ALA A 255 17.35 6.61 11.60
N LYS A 256 16.79 5.83 10.68
CA LYS A 256 17.52 4.80 9.95
C LYS A 256 18.04 5.38 8.64
N VAL A 257 19.23 4.96 8.22
CA VAL A 257 19.80 5.39 6.95
C VAL A 257 20.03 4.19 6.04
N LEU A 258 19.57 4.31 4.80
CA LEU A 258 19.80 3.35 3.73
C LEU A 258 20.73 3.98 2.69
N ARG A 259 21.97 3.54 2.65
CA ARG A 259 22.94 4.00 1.66
C ARG A 259 22.87 3.13 0.41
N LEU A 260 22.79 3.74 -0.77
CA LEU A 260 22.67 3.08 -2.06
C LEU A 260 23.68 3.65 -3.06
N ALA A 261 24.08 2.80 -4.02
CA ALA A 261 24.94 3.22 -5.11
C ALA A 261 24.20 4.14 -6.09
N GLU A 262 24.93 5.14 -6.59
CA GLU A 262 24.47 5.99 -7.68
C GLU A 262 24.80 5.38 -9.04
N ARG A 263 23.91 5.65 -10.01
CA ARG A 263 24.18 5.46 -11.44
C ARG A 263 23.85 6.78 -12.15
N SER A 264 24.78 7.31 -12.93
CA SER A 264 24.61 8.58 -13.65
C SER A 264 24.07 9.71 -12.77
N GLY A 265 24.64 9.85 -11.55
CA GLY A 265 24.28 10.91 -10.59
C GLY A 265 22.92 10.76 -9.94
N LYS A 266 22.27 9.58 -10.03
CA LYS A 266 20.95 9.30 -9.43
C LYS A 266 20.98 7.98 -8.67
N ILE A 267 20.16 7.87 -7.64
CA ILE A 267 19.87 6.59 -7.00
C ILE A 267 18.74 5.92 -7.81
N PRO A 268 18.98 4.75 -8.43
CA PRO A 268 17.94 4.07 -9.23
C PRO A 268 16.74 3.68 -8.37
N TRP A 269 15.52 3.96 -8.83
CA TRP A 269 14.29 3.62 -8.10
C TRP A 269 14.19 2.12 -7.79
N ARG A 270 14.64 1.26 -8.70
CA ARG A 270 14.66 -0.19 -8.44
C ARG A 270 15.51 -0.56 -7.22
N ALA A 271 16.63 0.15 -6.98
CA ALA A 271 17.47 -0.08 -5.79
C ALA A 271 16.76 0.40 -4.52
N VAL A 272 16.07 1.56 -4.58
CA VAL A 272 15.24 2.07 -3.49
C VAL A 272 14.17 1.05 -3.13
N LEU A 273 13.35 0.63 -4.11
CA LEU A 273 12.24 -0.31 -3.87
C LEU A 273 12.73 -1.67 -3.35
N LYS A 274 13.85 -2.21 -3.88
CA LYS A 274 14.47 -3.41 -3.32
C LYS A 274 14.92 -3.24 -1.87
N GLY A 275 15.50 -2.09 -1.54
CA GLY A 275 15.90 -1.76 -0.18
C GLY A 275 14.73 -1.66 0.79
N LEU A 276 13.59 -1.13 0.35
CA LEU A 276 12.34 -1.06 1.10
C LEU A 276 11.71 -2.46 1.26
N GLY A 277 11.63 -3.24 0.17
CA GLY A 277 11.09 -4.60 0.19
C GLY A 277 11.85 -5.51 1.16
N ARG A 278 13.19 -5.46 1.20
CA ARG A 278 14.02 -6.20 2.17
C ARG A 278 13.74 -5.85 3.63
N ARG A 279 13.12 -4.70 3.90
CA ARG A 279 12.66 -4.27 5.23
C ARG A 279 11.21 -4.63 5.52
N GLY A 280 10.58 -5.45 4.65
CA GLY A 280 9.19 -5.88 4.81
C GLY A 280 8.15 -4.82 4.41
N ILE A 281 8.56 -3.71 3.79
CA ILE A 281 7.65 -2.68 3.28
C ILE A 281 7.05 -3.20 1.97
N GLN A 282 5.74 -3.42 1.96
CA GLN A 282 5.00 -3.96 0.82
C GLN A 282 4.27 -2.89 0.01
N SER A 283 3.99 -1.75 0.64
CA SER A 283 3.27 -0.63 0.00
C SER A 283 3.94 0.70 0.30
N VAL A 284 4.08 1.54 -0.73
CA VAL A 284 4.67 2.87 -0.65
C VAL A 284 3.76 3.88 -1.32
N MET A 285 3.40 4.95 -0.62
CA MET A 285 2.73 6.10 -1.21
C MET A 285 3.74 7.24 -1.37
N ILE A 286 4.02 7.65 -2.60
CA ILE A 286 4.82 8.83 -2.91
C ILE A 286 3.90 10.04 -2.75
N GLU A 287 4.27 10.95 -1.83
CA GLU A 287 3.55 12.18 -1.57
C GLU A 287 4.40 13.41 -1.90
N GLY A 288 4.25 13.93 -3.08
CA GLY A 288 4.78 15.23 -3.39
C GLY A 288 6.20 15.29 -3.95
N GLY A 289 6.49 16.50 -4.40
CA GLY A 289 7.67 16.89 -5.14
C GLY A 289 7.58 16.51 -6.62
N ALA A 290 7.33 17.52 -7.48
CA ALA A 290 7.22 17.33 -8.93
C ALA A 290 8.41 16.54 -9.52
N ALA A 291 9.63 16.80 -9.02
CA ALA A 291 10.85 16.11 -9.44
C ALA A 291 10.85 14.64 -9.01
N THR A 292 10.40 14.33 -7.79
CA THR A 292 10.29 12.95 -7.28
C THR A 292 9.27 12.16 -8.08
N ALA A 293 8.10 12.76 -8.36
CA ALA A 293 7.06 12.18 -9.19
C ALA A 293 7.58 11.86 -10.60
N ALA A 294 8.22 12.84 -11.26
CA ALA A 294 8.77 12.67 -12.60
C ALA A 294 9.86 11.57 -12.64
N CYS A 295 10.76 11.53 -11.66
CA CYS A 295 11.78 10.48 -11.60
C CYS A 295 11.16 9.08 -11.41
N ALA A 296 10.15 8.96 -10.53
CA ALA A 296 9.45 7.68 -10.31
C ALA A 296 8.73 7.19 -11.57
N LEU A 297 8.08 8.09 -12.29
CA LEU A 297 7.38 7.79 -13.55
C LEU A 297 8.36 7.38 -14.66
N LYS A 298 9.47 8.13 -14.85
CA LYS A 298 10.53 7.79 -15.83
C LYS A 298 11.12 6.41 -15.60
N ASP A 299 11.37 6.05 -14.35
CA ASP A 299 11.94 4.75 -13.98
C ASP A 299 10.89 3.63 -13.92
N LYS A 300 9.63 3.89 -14.34
CA LYS A 300 8.49 2.94 -14.30
C LYS A 300 8.33 2.31 -12.92
N ALA A 301 8.54 3.12 -11.87
CA ALA A 301 8.48 2.67 -10.48
C ALA A 301 7.07 2.74 -9.89
N VAL A 302 6.15 3.45 -10.54
CA VAL A 302 4.77 3.68 -10.10
C VAL A 302 3.85 2.59 -10.67
N ASP A 303 2.99 2.03 -9.83
CA ASP A 303 1.96 1.06 -10.25
C ASP A 303 0.59 1.71 -10.40
N LYS A 304 0.29 2.67 -9.51
CA LYS A 304 -1.02 3.32 -9.43
C LYS A 304 -0.84 4.82 -9.21
N VAL A 305 -1.64 5.60 -9.89
CA VAL A 305 -1.75 7.05 -9.66
C VAL A 305 -3.01 7.35 -8.86
N LEU A 306 -2.95 8.38 -8.01
CA LEU A 306 -4.06 8.89 -7.24
C LEU A 306 -3.93 10.41 -7.15
N PHE A 307 -4.65 11.11 -8.00
CA PHE A 307 -4.56 12.55 -8.15
C PHE A 307 -5.81 13.23 -7.61
N PHE A 308 -5.61 14.27 -6.82
CA PHE A 308 -6.66 15.11 -6.27
C PHE A 308 -6.60 16.45 -6.97
N TYR A 309 -7.68 16.85 -7.60
CA TYR A 309 -7.80 18.15 -8.29
C TYR A 309 -8.79 19.03 -7.54
N ALA A 310 -8.29 20.11 -6.97
CA ALA A 310 -9.12 21.14 -6.35
C ALA A 310 -9.74 22.05 -7.41
N PRO A 311 -10.95 22.59 -7.18
CA PRO A 311 -11.60 23.53 -8.10
C PRO A 311 -10.97 24.94 -8.01
N LYS A 312 -9.67 25.02 -8.29
CA LYS A 312 -8.84 26.22 -8.27
C LYS A 312 -8.00 26.29 -9.53
N ILE A 313 -7.69 27.49 -10.00
CA ILE A 313 -6.76 27.77 -11.10
C ILE A 313 -5.66 28.66 -10.56
N ILE A 314 -4.39 28.28 -10.78
CA ILE A 314 -3.22 29.03 -10.31
C ILE A 314 -2.53 29.77 -11.46
N GLY A 315 -2.48 29.17 -12.66
CA GLY A 315 -1.86 29.80 -13.83
C GLY A 315 -0.48 29.26 -14.18
N GLY A 316 0.09 29.77 -15.25
CA GLY A 316 1.29 29.24 -15.89
C GLY A 316 2.58 29.35 -15.06
N ASP A 317 2.69 30.37 -14.21
CA ASP A 317 3.81 30.59 -13.29
C ASP A 317 3.80 29.67 -12.06
N GLY A 318 2.67 28.97 -11.80
CA GLY A 318 2.56 27.99 -10.72
C GLY A 318 3.47 26.77 -10.93
N ARG A 319 3.90 26.15 -9.81
CA ARG A 319 4.72 24.93 -9.84
C ARG A 319 3.92 23.74 -10.30
N VAL A 320 4.37 23.08 -11.37
CA VAL A 320 3.70 21.90 -11.94
C VAL A 320 3.70 20.69 -10.99
N MET A 321 2.66 19.87 -11.05
CA MET A 321 2.53 18.65 -10.24
C MET A 321 3.53 17.54 -10.65
N ILE A 322 3.94 17.49 -11.93
CA ILE A 322 4.91 16.54 -12.46
C ILE A 322 5.92 17.34 -13.30
N ALA A 323 7.20 17.24 -12.94
CA ALA A 323 8.26 17.87 -13.71
C ALA A 323 8.44 17.17 -15.07
N GLY A 324 9.20 17.83 -15.98
CA GLY A 324 9.37 17.36 -17.35
C GLY A 324 9.76 15.88 -17.44
N LEU A 325 8.97 15.10 -18.17
CA LEU A 325 9.23 13.68 -18.44
C LEU A 325 10.15 13.44 -19.64
N GLY A 326 10.34 14.47 -20.48
CA GLY A 326 11.13 14.38 -21.73
C GLY A 326 10.36 13.68 -22.87
N ILE A 327 9.02 13.66 -22.79
CA ILE A 327 8.14 13.11 -23.84
C ILE A 327 8.17 14.05 -25.04
N LYS A 328 8.43 13.52 -26.24
CA LYS A 328 8.56 14.30 -27.47
C LYS A 328 7.33 14.19 -28.38
N SER A 329 6.48 13.18 -28.19
CA SER A 329 5.25 13.00 -28.94
C SER A 329 4.14 12.43 -28.04
N VAL A 330 2.88 12.67 -28.39
CA VAL A 330 1.72 12.15 -27.63
C VAL A 330 1.75 10.62 -27.53
N GLN A 331 2.22 9.95 -28.55
CA GLN A 331 2.33 8.49 -28.56
C GLN A 331 3.31 7.92 -27.52
N GLN A 332 4.27 8.73 -27.07
CA GLN A 332 5.22 8.36 -26.01
C GLN A 332 4.67 8.64 -24.60
N SER A 333 3.46 9.21 -24.49
CA SER A 333 2.85 9.49 -23.18
C SER A 333 2.58 8.21 -22.39
N LEU A 334 2.57 8.36 -21.05
CA LEU A 334 2.22 7.27 -20.15
C LEU A 334 0.71 7.09 -20.15
N SER A 335 0.23 5.94 -20.57
CA SER A 335 -1.20 5.62 -20.58
C SER A 335 -1.63 5.14 -19.18
N VAL A 336 -2.72 5.70 -18.68
CA VAL A 336 -3.37 5.28 -17.44
C VAL A 336 -4.52 4.34 -17.78
N LYS A 337 -4.50 3.14 -17.20
CA LYS A 337 -5.53 2.11 -17.39
C LYS A 337 -6.48 2.06 -16.21
N ARG A 338 -7.68 1.50 -16.41
CA ARG A 338 -8.71 1.34 -15.35
C ARG A 338 -8.94 2.66 -14.62
N LEU A 339 -9.17 3.73 -15.38
CA LEU A 339 -9.39 5.07 -14.84
C LEU A 339 -10.70 5.11 -14.06
N GLU A 340 -10.62 5.59 -12.84
CA GLU A 340 -11.78 5.86 -11.97
C GLU A 340 -11.77 7.32 -11.55
N VAL A 341 -12.95 7.93 -11.54
CA VAL A 341 -13.15 9.31 -11.10
C VAL A 341 -14.19 9.33 -10.00
N THR A 342 -13.83 9.94 -8.86
CA THR A 342 -14.72 10.09 -7.71
C THR A 342 -14.64 11.51 -7.16
N ARG A 343 -15.49 11.86 -6.17
CA ARG A 343 -15.44 13.16 -5.49
C ARG A 343 -14.99 13.02 -4.04
N ALA A 344 -14.31 14.05 -3.55
CA ALA A 344 -13.95 14.23 -2.15
C ALA A 344 -14.32 15.66 -1.73
N GLY A 345 -15.56 15.86 -1.29
CA GLY A 345 -16.14 17.19 -1.13
C GLY A 345 -16.20 17.91 -2.48
N SER A 346 -15.56 19.08 -2.55
CA SER A 346 -15.45 19.87 -3.79
C SER A 346 -14.40 19.34 -4.76
N ASP A 347 -13.45 18.51 -4.28
CA ASP A 347 -12.32 18.04 -5.09
C ASP A 347 -12.72 16.84 -5.95
N VAL A 348 -12.07 16.71 -7.11
CA VAL A 348 -12.15 15.52 -7.98
C VAL A 348 -10.94 14.64 -7.70
N VAL A 349 -11.20 13.34 -7.51
CA VAL A 349 -10.17 12.34 -7.29
C VAL A 349 -10.12 11.42 -8.50
N VAL A 350 -8.95 11.33 -9.12
CA VAL A 350 -8.69 10.47 -10.28
C VAL A 350 -7.70 9.40 -9.88
N SER A 351 -8.06 8.13 -10.09
CA SER A 351 -7.15 7.00 -9.87
C SER A 351 -7.03 6.13 -11.11
N GLY A 352 -5.90 5.41 -11.24
CA GLY A 352 -5.69 4.47 -12.34
C GLY A 352 -4.31 3.82 -12.26
N TYR A 353 -4.06 2.87 -13.14
CA TYR A 353 -2.86 2.03 -13.14
C TYR A 353 -1.95 2.35 -14.36
N LEU A 354 -0.64 2.23 -14.16
CA LEU A 354 0.38 2.40 -15.20
C LEU A 354 0.91 1.05 -15.74
#